data_78bd5cb4c9635e975e881b87a83b01b3
#
_entry.id   78bd5cb4c9635e975e881b87a83b01b3
#
_cell.length_a   1.000
_cell.length_b   1.000
_cell.length_c   1.000
_cell.angle_alpha   90.00
_cell.angle_beta   90.00
_cell.angle_gamma   90.00
#
_symmetry.space_group_name_H-M   'P 1'
#
loop_
_entity.id
_entity.type
_entity.pdbx_description
1 polymer ?
#
loop_
_entity_poly.entity_id
_entity_poly.type
_entity_poly.pdbx_seq_one_letter_code
_entity_poly.pdbx_strand_id
1 'polypeptide(L)' 'MGTHWRRYRKKPLVIEARGPIELPEEIETPEGTMRADAGDYVIRGIAGETYPIKAPIFCETYEPVQDAED' A
#
# COMPACT_ATOMS: atom_id res chain seq x y z
N MET A 1 5.54 -28.26 15.94
CA MET A 1 5.75 -27.35 14.99
C MET A 1 4.61 -26.51 14.67
N GLY A 2 4.78 -25.42 14.23
CA GLY A 2 3.89 -24.33 14.24
C GLY A 2 2.81 -24.33 13.22
N THR A 3 1.85 -25.24 13.36
CA THR A 3 0.73 -25.22 12.45
C THR A 3 -0.52 -24.60 13.06
N HIS A 4 -0.41 -24.04 14.25
CA HIS A 4 -1.55 -23.39 14.88
C HIS A 4 -1.64 -21.95 14.45
N TRP A 5 -2.86 -21.48 14.23
CA TRP A 5 -3.11 -20.08 13.95
C TRP A 5 -2.80 -19.26 15.18
N ARG A 6 -2.12 -18.14 14.98
CA ARG A 6 -1.86 -17.18 16.04
C ARG A 6 -2.30 -15.83 15.58
N ARG A 7 -2.58 -14.97 16.51
CA ARG A 7 -3.03 -13.61 16.22
C ARG A 7 -1.83 -12.69 16.24
N TYR A 8 -1.75 -11.85 15.23
CA TYR A 8 -0.69 -10.86 15.13
C TYR A 8 -1.32 -9.52 14.82
N ARG A 9 -0.71 -8.48 15.33
CA ARG A 9 -1.13 -7.12 15.04
C ARG A 9 -0.12 -6.51 14.10
N LYS A 10 -0.62 -5.85 13.05
CA LYS A 10 0.25 -5.13 12.14
C LYS A 10 0.88 -3.96 12.88
N LYS A 11 2.19 -3.80 12.74
CA LYS A 11 2.87 -2.69 13.37
C LYS A 11 2.47 -1.39 12.68
N PRO A 12 2.41 -0.28 13.43
CA PRO A 12 1.99 1.00 12.84
C PRO A 12 3.14 1.66 12.09
N LEU A 13 3.55 1.07 10.99
CA LEU A 13 4.63 1.60 10.18
C LEU A 13 4.07 2.61 9.18
N VAL A 14 4.82 3.69 8.99
CA VAL A 14 4.44 4.71 8.03
C VAL A 14 4.96 4.30 6.67
N ILE A 15 4.09 4.34 5.68
CA ILE A 15 4.46 4.08 4.29
C ILE A 15 4.09 5.31 3.48
N GLU A 16 4.50 5.33 2.24
CA GLU A 16 4.12 6.39 1.34
C GLU A 16 3.14 5.87 0.32
N ALA A 17 2.28 6.74 -0.17
CA ALA A 17 1.32 6.35 -1.17
C ALA A 17 1.00 7.54 -2.03
N ARG A 18 0.66 7.26 -3.28
CA ARG A 18 0.16 8.31 -4.17
C ARG A 18 -1.12 7.80 -4.81
N GLY A 19 -1.99 8.75 -5.10
CA GLY A 19 -3.25 8.41 -5.73
C GLY A 19 -4.38 9.26 -5.18
N PRO A 20 -5.59 9.02 -5.60
CA PRO A 20 -5.94 8.02 -6.61
C PRO A 20 -5.34 8.42 -7.96
N ILE A 21 -4.82 7.45 -8.68
CA ILE A 21 -4.22 7.76 -9.97
C ILE A 21 -5.33 7.98 -10.99
N GLU A 22 -5.04 8.82 -11.98
CA GLU A 22 -6.06 9.20 -12.93
C GLU A 22 -6.06 8.33 -14.17
N LEU A 23 -4.92 7.79 -14.52
CA LEU A 23 -4.78 6.92 -15.68
C LEU A 23 -4.15 5.61 -15.24
N PRO A 24 -4.48 4.51 -15.95
CA PRO A 24 -3.84 3.24 -15.61
C PRO A 24 -2.34 3.30 -15.74
N GLU A 25 -1.64 2.57 -14.89
CA GLU A 25 -0.19 2.52 -14.90
C GLU A 25 0.27 1.09 -14.68
N GLU A 26 1.45 0.78 -15.19
CA GLU A 26 2.09 -0.48 -14.85
C GLU A 26 3.07 -0.22 -13.72
N ILE A 27 2.96 -1.03 -12.68
CA ILE A 27 3.72 -0.85 -11.46
C ILE A 27 4.65 -2.05 -11.30
N GLU A 28 5.93 -1.78 -11.10
CA GLU A 28 6.88 -2.86 -10.83
C GLU A 28 6.77 -3.24 -9.38
N THR A 29 6.45 -4.49 -9.11
CA THR A 29 6.29 -4.99 -7.76
C THR A 29 7.27 -6.12 -7.53
N PRO A 30 7.50 -6.52 -6.27
CA PRO A 30 8.34 -7.69 -6.02
C PRO A 30 7.83 -8.96 -6.68
N GLU A 31 6.53 -8.99 -7.01
CA GLU A 31 5.95 -10.15 -7.68
C GLU A 31 5.97 -10.03 -9.19
N GLY A 32 6.53 -8.95 -9.72
CA GLY A 32 6.52 -8.69 -11.16
C GLY A 32 5.71 -7.46 -11.46
N THR A 33 5.48 -7.21 -12.75
CA THR A 33 4.73 -6.04 -13.17
C THR A 33 3.25 -6.26 -12.94
N MET A 34 2.61 -5.30 -12.27
CA MET A 34 1.17 -5.34 -12.04
C MET A 34 0.54 -4.08 -12.59
N ARG A 35 -0.71 -4.20 -13.01
CA ARG A 35 -1.43 -3.05 -13.53
C ARG A 35 -2.23 -2.38 -12.43
N ALA A 36 -2.09 -1.06 -12.33
CA ALA A 36 -2.93 -0.25 -11.48
C ALA A 36 -3.96 0.43 -12.37
N ASP A 37 -5.22 0.42 -11.97
CA ASP A 37 -6.29 1.04 -12.73
C ASP A 37 -6.56 2.43 -12.21
N ALA A 38 -7.20 3.24 -13.03
CA ALA A 38 -7.62 4.56 -12.59
C ALA A 38 -8.42 4.43 -11.29
N GLY A 39 -8.12 5.26 -10.33
CA GLY A 39 -8.75 5.22 -9.03
C GLY A 39 -7.98 4.42 -7.99
N ASP A 40 -7.01 3.64 -8.40
CA ASP A 40 -6.19 2.89 -7.46
C ASP A 40 -5.16 3.80 -6.80
N TYR A 41 -4.58 3.32 -5.73
CA TYR A 41 -3.43 3.95 -5.10
C TYR A 41 -2.21 3.10 -5.36
N VAL A 42 -1.03 3.72 -5.30
CA VAL A 42 0.23 3.01 -5.41
C VAL A 42 0.97 3.23 -4.10
N ILE A 43 1.36 2.15 -3.46
CA ILE A 43 2.03 2.19 -2.17
C ILE A 43 3.51 1.97 -2.39
N ARG A 44 4.31 2.70 -1.62
CA ARG A 44 5.75 2.43 -1.51
C ARG A 44 6.03 2.04 -0.08
N GLY A 45 6.45 0.79 0.11
CA GLY A 45 6.70 0.26 1.43
C GLY A 45 8.02 0.73 2.00
N ILE A 46 8.32 0.27 3.22
CA ILE A 46 9.48 0.76 3.94
C ILE A 46 10.79 0.31 3.30
N ALA A 47 10.76 -0.74 2.50
CA ALA A 47 11.95 -1.19 1.78
C ALA A 47 12.02 -0.63 0.38
N GLY A 48 11.13 0.30 0.04
CA GLY A 48 11.13 0.91 -1.28
C GLY A 48 10.34 0.14 -2.31
N GLU A 49 9.76 -1.00 -1.94
CA GLU A 49 8.97 -1.78 -2.89
C GLU A 49 7.65 -1.08 -3.18
N THR A 50 7.18 -1.22 -4.41
CA THR A 50 5.93 -0.57 -4.82
C THR A 50 4.91 -1.61 -5.23
N TYR A 51 3.63 -1.27 -5.05
CA TYR A 51 2.54 -2.13 -5.51
C TYR A 51 1.24 -1.35 -5.51
N PRO A 52 0.29 -1.76 -6.36
CA PRO A 52 -1.00 -1.08 -6.42
C PRO A 52 -1.96 -1.64 -5.38
N ILE A 53 -2.94 -0.83 -5.01
CA ILE A 53 -3.96 -1.26 -4.07
C ILE A 53 -5.26 -0.55 -4.44
N LYS A 54 -6.37 -1.26 -4.31
CA LYS A 54 -7.67 -0.69 -4.61
C LYS A 54 -8.06 0.33 -3.54
N ALA A 55 -8.74 1.39 -3.97
CA ALA A 55 -9.06 2.50 -3.07
C ALA A 55 -9.83 2.06 -1.83
N PRO A 56 -10.87 1.22 -1.92
CA PRO A 56 -11.58 0.85 -0.70
C PRO A 56 -10.69 0.13 0.31
N ILE A 57 -9.80 -0.72 -0.17
CA ILE A 57 -8.89 -1.44 0.71
C ILE A 57 -7.90 -0.46 1.32
N PHE A 58 -7.39 0.47 0.51
CA PHE A 58 -6.45 1.45 1.00
C PHE A 58 -7.08 2.29 2.11
N CYS A 59 -8.31 2.73 1.91
CA CYS A 59 -8.97 3.58 2.89
C CYS A 59 -9.26 2.85 4.18
N GLU A 60 -9.49 1.56 4.13
CA GLU A 60 -9.72 0.79 5.34
C GLU A 60 -8.45 0.45 6.08
N THR A 61 -7.34 0.39 5.36
CA THR A 61 -6.08 -0.07 5.92
C THR A 61 -5.20 1.07 6.43
N TYR A 62 -5.26 2.22 5.77
CA TYR A 62 -4.35 3.32 6.04
C TYR A 62 -5.11 4.60 6.27
N GLU A 63 -4.47 5.51 6.98
CA GLU A 63 -5.00 6.84 7.17
C GLU A 63 -3.86 7.83 6.99
N PRO A 64 -4.17 9.06 6.60
CA PRO A 64 -3.11 10.06 6.40
C PRO A 64 -2.35 10.34 7.68
N VAL A 65 -1.06 10.57 7.54
CA VAL A 65 -0.24 11.02 8.64
C VAL A 65 -0.12 12.52 8.51
N GLN A 66 -0.37 13.22 9.60
CA GLN A 66 -0.25 14.65 9.59
C GLN A 66 1.18 15.02 9.90
N ASP A 67 1.82 15.72 8.98
CA ASP A 67 3.20 16.10 9.16
C ASP A 67 3.26 17.33 10.03
N ALA A 68 3.94 17.19 11.13
CA ALA A 68 3.92 18.24 12.13
C ALA A 68 4.73 19.46 11.73
N GLU A 69 5.66 19.26 10.81
CA GLU A 69 6.50 20.38 10.52
C GLU A 69 5.82 21.36 9.62
N ASP A 70 4.68 21.11 9.18
CA ASP A 70 3.98 22.07 8.32
C ASP A 70 3.51 23.32 9.01
#